data_59d93e1c27f8b79acf00febd9fd280c1
#
_entry.id   59d93e1c27f8b79acf00febd9fd280c1
#
_cell.length_a   1.000
_cell.length_b   1.000
_cell.length_c   1.000
_cell.angle_alpha   90.00
_cell.angle_beta   90.00
_cell.angle_gamma   90.00
#
_symmetry.space_group_name_H-M   'P 1'
#
loop_
_entity.id
_entity.type
_entity.pdbx_description
1 polymer ?
#
loop_
_entity_poly.entity_id
_entity_poly.type
_entity_poly.pdbx_seq_one_letter_code
_entity_poly.pdbx_strand_id
1 'polypeptide(L)'
;MLIYLLLTAAVMLSCVFLNKVSSKLGIPALLAFIVLGMFFGSDGIVKIHFDNYAFAEQICSVALLFIMFYGGFGTNWKQARPTAVKAVLLSSLGVMMTSGLVGLFCHFALGIDWLESFLIGSVIGSTDAASVFSILRSKRLNLKYNTASLLELESGSNDPFSYMLTVILLSAMKGTASGTAIVYMIFAQLTYGILFGAGIAFVSIKLMRKIKISAGFDAVFVTAVAVLSYAVPSVLGGNGYLSTYIVGIALGNADIKNKKTLVPFFDGLTGFMQMLLFFLLGLLSFPSQLPKVALPALAIALFLTFAARPLAVFTLLAPFRSKISQKLIVSWAGLRGAASIVFAVMATMNTASDRDIFHITFCIVLFSILLQGSLLPFLSKKLNMIDEQEDVMKTFSDYSSEVPVQFIQFTVPEEHPWCNSLVKDVILPPDTLLVMLQRADEKLVPKGETLLLQNDTLLLSAKSPGKIEGVQLSEKKITRDSELNGKMISQLPQKESALIILIIRENEVIIPNGNTLLEAGDMLVINHAD
;
A
#
# COMPACT_ATOMS: atom_id res chain seq x y z
N MET A 1 -21.32 -13.54 22.66
CA MET A 1 -21.25 -12.47 21.66
C MET A 1 -20.64 -11.19 22.22
N LEU A 2 -21.19 -10.55 23.25
CA LEU A 2 -20.69 -9.26 23.80
C LEU A 2 -19.24 -9.32 24.28
N ILE A 3 -18.82 -10.38 24.95
CA ILE A 3 -17.43 -10.58 25.41
C ILE A 3 -16.46 -10.64 24.23
N TYR A 4 -16.83 -11.32 23.14
CA TYR A 4 -15.97 -11.38 21.94
C TYR A 4 -15.85 -10.01 21.24
N LEU A 5 -16.93 -9.22 21.22
CA LEU A 5 -16.87 -7.85 20.69
C LEU A 5 -15.97 -6.96 21.54
N LEU A 6 -16.06 -7.09 22.86
CA LEU A 6 -15.21 -6.35 23.80
C LEU A 6 -13.74 -6.74 23.66
N LEU A 7 -13.45 -8.04 23.55
CA LEU A 7 -12.09 -8.53 23.29
C LEU A 7 -11.54 -8.02 21.95
N THR A 8 -12.35 -8.09 20.89
CA THR A 8 -11.95 -7.57 19.59
C THR A 8 -11.62 -6.07 19.64
N ALA A 9 -12.47 -5.28 20.30
CA ALA A 9 -12.22 -3.86 20.47
C ALA A 9 -10.95 -3.58 21.31
N ALA A 10 -10.74 -4.33 22.39
CA ALA A 10 -9.54 -4.22 23.22
C ALA A 10 -8.27 -4.57 22.45
N VAL A 11 -8.31 -5.62 21.64
CA VAL A 11 -7.20 -6.03 20.77
C VAL A 11 -6.89 -4.95 19.73
N MET A 12 -7.92 -4.42 19.04
CA MET A 12 -7.73 -3.37 18.05
C MET A 12 -7.10 -2.12 18.65
N LEU A 13 -7.60 -1.65 19.82
CA LEU A 13 -7.00 -0.53 20.53
C LEU A 13 -5.55 -0.81 20.94
N SER A 14 -5.28 -2.00 21.47
CA SER A 14 -3.92 -2.41 21.86
C SER A 14 -2.97 -2.40 20.66
N CYS A 15 -3.40 -2.89 19.49
CA CYS A 15 -2.63 -2.84 18.25
C CYS A 15 -2.31 -1.40 17.82
N VAL A 16 -3.29 -0.47 17.90
CA VAL A 16 -3.07 0.95 17.57
C VAL A 16 -2.03 1.57 18.51
N PHE A 17 -2.12 1.33 19.82
CA PHE A 17 -1.12 1.81 20.78
C PHE A 17 0.25 1.19 20.53
N LEU A 18 0.32 -0.12 20.28
CA LEU A 18 1.56 -0.81 19.99
C LEU A 18 2.21 -0.32 18.70
N ASN A 19 1.44 -0.01 17.67
CA ASN A 19 1.96 0.60 16.45
C ASN A 19 2.69 1.93 16.74
N LYS A 20 2.09 2.79 17.59
CA LYS A 20 2.71 4.06 18.01
C LYS A 20 3.99 3.84 18.83
N VAL A 21 4.01 2.86 19.72
CA VAL A 21 5.19 2.52 20.52
C VAL A 21 6.28 1.91 19.65
N SER A 22 5.92 0.99 18.77
CA SER A 22 6.81 0.31 17.82
C SER A 22 7.53 1.30 16.90
N SER A 23 6.79 2.29 16.37
CA SER A 23 7.37 3.34 15.52
C SER A 23 8.41 4.20 16.27
N LYS A 24 8.20 4.46 17.57
CA LYS A 24 9.18 5.16 18.41
C LYS A 24 10.44 4.33 18.70
N LEU A 25 10.28 3.03 18.89
CA LEU A 25 11.40 2.11 19.16
C LEU A 25 12.16 1.72 17.88
N GLY A 26 11.62 2.02 16.69
CA GLY A 26 12.21 1.63 15.41
C GLY A 26 12.10 0.12 15.13
N ILE A 27 11.17 -0.57 15.78
CA ILE A 27 10.85 -1.98 15.56
C ILE A 27 9.68 -2.05 14.56
N PRO A 28 9.65 -2.99 13.61
CA PRO A 28 8.48 -3.16 12.75
C PRO A 28 7.21 -3.46 13.55
N ALA A 29 6.12 -2.71 13.30
CA ALA A 29 4.85 -2.86 14.02
C ALA A 29 4.27 -4.27 13.90
N LEU A 30 4.58 -4.96 12.80
CA LEU A 30 4.15 -6.33 12.54
C LEU A 30 4.61 -7.32 13.62
N LEU A 31 5.84 -7.16 14.14
CA LEU A 31 6.34 -7.96 15.25
C LEU A 31 5.53 -7.72 16.55
N ALA A 32 5.16 -6.47 16.80
CA ALA A 32 4.35 -6.14 17.96
C ALA A 32 2.96 -6.79 17.89
N PHE A 33 2.35 -6.86 16.70
CA PHE A 33 1.06 -7.54 16.50
C PHE A 33 1.17 -9.06 16.70
N ILE A 34 2.25 -9.68 16.21
CA ILE A 34 2.54 -11.09 16.45
C ILE A 34 2.67 -11.37 17.95
N VAL A 35 3.51 -10.60 18.66
CA VAL A 35 3.73 -10.77 20.10
C VAL A 35 2.43 -10.58 20.88
N LEU A 36 1.60 -9.60 20.48
CA LEU A 36 0.29 -9.42 21.08
C LEU A 36 -0.60 -10.66 20.84
N GLY A 37 -0.61 -11.19 19.61
CA GLY A 37 -1.33 -12.42 19.30
C GLY A 37 -0.89 -13.61 20.18
N MET A 38 0.41 -13.80 20.33
CA MET A 38 0.99 -14.81 21.23
C MET A 38 0.55 -14.62 22.70
N PHE A 39 0.51 -13.37 23.15
CA PHE A 39 0.07 -13.05 24.51
C PHE A 39 -1.38 -13.47 24.76
N PHE A 40 -2.25 -13.31 23.76
CA PHE A 40 -3.65 -13.73 23.83
C PHE A 40 -3.85 -15.21 23.53
N GLY A 41 -2.92 -15.86 22.83
CA GLY A 41 -3.02 -17.24 22.35
C GLY A 41 -3.07 -18.31 23.44
N SER A 42 -3.17 -19.56 23.00
CA SER A 42 -3.37 -20.74 23.85
C SER A 42 -2.27 -20.92 24.91
N ASP A 43 -1.02 -20.65 24.54
CA ASP A 43 0.15 -20.69 25.43
C ASP A 43 0.45 -19.34 26.10
N GLY A 44 -0.34 -18.31 25.77
CA GLY A 44 -0.16 -16.96 26.29
C GLY A 44 -0.77 -16.76 27.69
N ILE A 45 -0.75 -15.50 28.18
CA ILE A 45 -1.26 -15.15 29.50
C ILE A 45 -2.80 -15.19 29.53
N VAL A 46 -3.46 -14.78 28.43
CA VAL A 46 -4.94 -14.72 28.34
C VAL A 46 -5.55 -16.10 28.06
N LYS A 47 -4.76 -17.02 27.46
CA LYS A 47 -5.14 -18.42 27.19
C LYS A 47 -6.41 -18.58 26.34
N ILE A 48 -6.54 -17.79 25.28
CA ILE A 48 -7.61 -18.00 24.31
C ILE A 48 -7.24 -19.20 23.44
N HIS A 49 -8.01 -20.29 23.58
CA HIS A 49 -7.84 -21.47 22.71
C HIS A 49 -8.30 -21.13 21.29
N PHE A 50 -7.35 -21.04 20.39
CA PHE A 50 -7.61 -20.81 18.97
C PHE A 50 -6.67 -21.72 18.16
N ASP A 51 -7.25 -22.77 17.59
CA ASP A 51 -6.57 -23.80 16.79
C ASP A 51 -7.26 -24.03 15.42
N ASN A 52 -8.15 -23.11 15.06
CA ASN A 52 -8.91 -23.20 13.81
C ASN A 52 -8.10 -22.67 12.64
N TYR A 53 -7.20 -23.48 12.09
CA TYR A 53 -6.39 -23.15 10.93
C TYR A 53 -7.22 -22.82 9.69
N ALA A 54 -8.41 -23.48 9.50
CA ALA A 54 -9.29 -23.23 8.37
C ALA A 54 -9.87 -21.80 8.38
N PHE A 55 -10.34 -21.37 9.55
CA PHE A 55 -10.82 -20.00 9.73
C PHE A 55 -9.69 -18.98 9.56
N ALA A 56 -8.52 -19.29 10.13
CA ALA A 56 -7.34 -18.42 9.99
C ALA A 56 -6.92 -18.28 8.53
N GLU A 57 -6.87 -19.37 7.76
CA GLU A 57 -6.51 -19.36 6.34
C GLU A 57 -7.45 -18.49 5.53
N GLN A 58 -8.76 -18.60 5.74
CA GLN A 58 -9.76 -17.78 5.04
C GLN A 58 -9.58 -16.28 5.31
N ILE A 59 -9.43 -15.90 6.59
CA ILE A 59 -9.23 -14.50 6.98
C ILE A 59 -7.89 -13.97 6.44
N CYS A 60 -6.83 -14.75 6.58
CA CYS A 60 -5.50 -14.37 6.09
C CYS A 60 -5.44 -14.25 4.57
N SER A 61 -6.15 -15.11 3.84
CA SER A 61 -6.26 -15.03 2.38
C SER A 61 -6.97 -13.75 1.93
N VAL A 62 -8.07 -13.37 2.60
CA VAL A 62 -8.75 -12.10 2.35
C VAL A 62 -7.86 -10.91 2.70
N ALA A 63 -7.15 -10.97 3.82
CA ALA A 63 -6.22 -9.92 4.20
C ALA A 63 -5.09 -9.77 3.17
N LEU A 64 -4.51 -10.89 2.72
CA LEU A 64 -3.44 -10.89 1.71
C LEU A 64 -3.94 -10.35 0.35
N LEU A 65 -5.20 -10.63 -0.03
CA LEU A 65 -5.81 -10.05 -1.23
C LEU A 65 -5.73 -8.51 -1.20
N PHE A 66 -6.17 -7.88 -0.10
CA PHE A 66 -6.15 -6.41 0.02
C PHE A 66 -4.73 -5.85 0.11
N ILE A 67 -3.82 -6.55 0.77
CA ILE A 67 -2.40 -6.19 0.82
C ILE A 67 -1.80 -6.22 -0.59
N MET A 68 -2.08 -7.26 -1.37
CA MET A 68 -1.64 -7.40 -2.76
C MET A 68 -2.22 -6.31 -3.66
N PHE A 69 -3.53 -6.06 -3.54
CA PHE A 69 -4.21 -5.01 -4.29
C PHE A 69 -3.56 -3.65 -4.05
N TYR A 70 -3.39 -3.27 -2.78
CA TYR A 70 -2.84 -1.97 -2.41
C TYR A 70 -1.35 -1.86 -2.74
N GLY A 71 -0.58 -2.95 -2.59
CA GLY A 71 0.81 -3.01 -3.03
C GLY A 71 0.94 -2.68 -4.52
N GLY A 72 0.07 -3.27 -5.36
CA GLY A 72 -0.01 -2.91 -6.79
C GLY A 72 -0.51 -1.48 -7.01
N PHE A 73 -1.55 -1.05 -6.30
CA PHE A 73 -2.15 0.28 -6.44
C PHE A 73 -1.18 1.41 -6.07
N GLY A 74 -0.32 1.18 -5.08
CA GLY A 74 0.74 2.10 -4.67
C GLY A 74 1.95 2.15 -5.60
N THR A 75 2.14 1.15 -6.45
CA THR A 75 3.31 1.06 -7.33
C THR A 75 3.29 2.12 -8.42
N ASN A 76 4.28 3.02 -8.43
CA ASN A 76 4.46 4.02 -9.49
C ASN A 76 5.14 3.38 -10.71
N TRP A 77 4.35 3.04 -11.73
CA TRP A 77 4.85 2.36 -12.94
C TRP A 77 5.91 3.16 -13.70
N LYS A 78 5.83 4.49 -13.74
CA LYS A 78 6.83 5.31 -14.43
C LYS A 78 8.22 5.16 -13.80
N GLN A 79 8.28 5.11 -12.48
CA GLN A 79 9.53 4.91 -11.73
C GLN A 79 9.98 3.43 -11.72
N ALA A 80 9.03 2.49 -11.67
CA ALA A 80 9.31 1.06 -11.61
C ALA A 80 9.69 0.45 -12.98
N ARG A 81 9.21 1.01 -14.09
CA ARG A 81 9.43 0.51 -15.46
C ARG A 81 10.89 0.20 -15.79
N PRO A 82 11.90 1.04 -15.45
CA PRO A 82 13.31 0.72 -15.75
C PRO A 82 13.83 -0.52 -15.04
N THR A 83 13.22 -0.91 -13.93
CA THR A 83 13.60 -2.08 -13.13
C THR A 83 12.67 -3.28 -13.34
N ALA A 84 11.58 -3.13 -14.10
CA ALA A 84 10.53 -4.12 -14.25
C ALA A 84 11.04 -5.50 -14.70
N VAL A 85 11.92 -5.55 -15.73
CA VAL A 85 12.46 -6.83 -16.21
C VAL A 85 13.29 -7.52 -15.12
N LYS A 86 14.10 -6.77 -14.37
CA LYS A 86 14.89 -7.32 -13.25
C LYS A 86 13.98 -7.84 -12.14
N ALA A 87 12.91 -7.08 -11.81
CA ALA A 87 11.94 -7.46 -10.80
C ALA A 87 11.18 -8.72 -11.19
N VAL A 88 10.68 -8.82 -12.42
CA VAL A 88 9.98 -10.00 -12.93
C VAL A 88 10.87 -11.24 -12.92
N LEU A 89 12.14 -11.12 -13.32
CA LEU A 89 13.08 -12.24 -13.24
C LEU A 89 13.35 -12.68 -11.80
N LEU A 90 13.53 -11.75 -10.87
CA LEU A 90 13.72 -12.08 -9.45
C LEU A 90 12.47 -12.67 -8.82
N SER A 91 11.29 -12.15 -9.15
CA SER A 91 10.00 -12.62 -8.59
C SER A 91 9.54 -13.95 -9.18
N SER A 92 10.03 -14.36 -10.36
CA SER A 92 9.70 -15.64 -10.99
C SER A 92 10.84 -16.66 -10.86
N LEU A 93 11.85 -16.56 -11.71
CA LEU A 93 13.00 -17.47 -11.67
C LEU A 93 13.79 -17.38 -10.35
N GLY A 94 13.85 -16.19 -9.74
CA GLY A 94 14.50 -15.99 -8.45
C GLY A 94 13.78 -16.74 -7.33
N VAL A 95 12.45 -16.72 -7.31
CA VAL A 95 11.66 -17.53 -6.37
C VAL A 95 11.86 -19.01 -6.62
N MET A 96 11.81 -19.47 -7.87
CA MET A 96 12.05 -20.88 -8.21
C MET A 96 13.44 -21.36 -7.78
N MET A 97 14.49 -20.57 -8.09
CA MET A 97 15.88 -20.89 -7.69
C MET A 97 16.02 -20.90 -6.16
N THR A 98 15.50 -19.89 -5.48
CA THR A 98 15.60 -19.79 -4.03
C THR A 98 14.86 -20.94 -3.35
N SER A 99 13.61 -21.22 -3.79
CA SER A 99 12.80 -22.33 -3.28
C SER A 99 13.45 -23.68 -3.54
N GLY A 100 14.00 -23.87 -4.75
CA GLY A 100 14.72 -25.09 -5.12
C GLY A 100 15.96 -25.31 -4.26
N LEU A 101 16.81 -24.29 -4.10
CA LEU A 101 18.02 -24.36 -3.28
C LEU A 101 17.70 -24.65 -1.80
N VAL A 102 16.67 -24.00 -1.26
CA VAL A 102 16.20 -24.26 0.11
C VAL A 102 15.65 -25.69 0.22
N GLY A 103 14.86 -26.15 -0.75
CA GLY A 103 14.37 -27.52 -0.78
C GLY A 103 15.51 -28.55 -0.76
N LEU A 104 16.54 -28.36 -1.61
CA LEU A 104 17.74 -29.18 -1.59
C LEU A 104 18.44 -29.17 -0.23
N PHE A 105 18.60 -28.00 0.37
CA PHE A 105 19.20 -27.87 1.71
C PHE A 105 18.38 -28.61 2.77
N CYS A 106 17.06 -28.44 2.78
CA CYS A 106 16.18 -29.13 3.72
C CYS A 106 16.28 -30.65 3.57
N HIS A 107 16.34 -31.16 2.33
CA HIS A 107 16.47 -32.59 2.09
C HIS A 107 17.85 -33.13 2.53
N PHE A 108 18.93 -32.56 2.03
CA PHE A 108 20.27 -33.11 2.24
C PHE A 108 20.86 -32.79 3.62
N ALA A 109 20.59 -31.62 4.18
CA ALA A 109 21.16 -31.19 5.47
C ALA A 109 20.26 -31.52 6.66
N LEU A 110 18.93 -31.49 6.50
CA LEU A 110 17.98 -31.70 7.58
C LEU A 110 17.24 -33.05 7.49
N GLY A 111 17.46 -33.84 6.42
CA GLY A 111 16.85 -35.15 6.22
C GLY A 111 15.34 -35.12 6.10
N ILE A 112 14.77 -34.04 5.52
CA ILE A 112 13.35 -33.90 5.27
C ILE A 112 13.01 -34.56 3.94
N ASP A 113 11.80 -35.11 3.80
CA ASP A 113 11.33 -35.70 2.55
C ASP A 113 11.33 -34.71 1.40
N TRP A 114 11.52 -35.20 0.15
CA TRP A 114 11.66 -34.36 -1.03
C TRP A 114 10.53 -33.36 -1.20
N LEU A 115 9.28 -33.81 -1.20
CA LEU A 115 8.14 -32.92 -1.44
C LEU A 115 7.95 -31.91 -0.32
N GLU A 116 8.12 -32.33 0.94
CA GLU A 116 8.06 -31.43 2.10
C GLU A 116 9.20 -30.40 2.08
N SER A 117 10.40 -30.80 1.69
CA SER A 117 11.56 -29.92 1.56
C SER A 117 11.31 -28.80 0.54
N PHE A 118 10.79 -29.15 -0.63
CA PHE A 118 10.43 -28.15 -1.65
C PHE A 118 9.22 -27.33 -1.24
N LEU A 119 8.27 -27.91 -0.49
CA LEU A 119 7.12 -27.18 0.05
C LEU A 119 7.57 -26.09 1.02
N ILE A 120 8.47 -26.40 1.96
CA ILE A 120 9.08 -25.40 2.86
C ILE A 120 9.77 -24.31 2.02
N GLY A 121 10.57 -24.70 1.01
CA GLY A 121 11.23 -23.76 0.11
C GLY A 121 10.25 -22.85 -0.64
N SER A 122 9.12 -23.37 -1.13
CA SER A 122 8.12 -22.59 -1.85
C SER A 122 7.38 -21.61 -0.95
N VAL A 123 7.01 -22.04 0.25
CA VAL A 123 6.32 -21.23 1.25
C VAL A 123 7.15 -20.02 1.67
N ILE A 124 8.46 -20.22 1.89
CA ILE A 124 9.36 -19.12 2.24
C ILE A 124 9.98 -18.41 1.01
N GLY A 125 9.54 -18.73 -0.20
CA GLY A 125 10.03 -18.13 -1.44
C GLY A 125 9.68 -16.65 -1.59
N SER A 126 8.54 -16.22 -1.03
CA SER A 126 8.06 -14.83 -1.04
C SER A 126 8.92 -13.91 -0.17
N THR A 127 9.05 -12.63 -0.58
CA THR A 127 9.73 -11.57 0.20
C THR A 127 8.76 -10.44 0.56
N ASP A 128 9.06 -9.71 1.63
CA ASP A 128 8.21 -8.64 2.17
C ASP A 128 8.89 -7.27 2.05
N ALA A 129 8.53 -6.53 1.01
CA ALA A 129 8.99 -5.16 0.84
C ALA A 129 8.35 -4.18 1.83
N ALA A 130 7.15 -4.46 2.35
CA ALA A 130 6.49 -3.56 3.29
C ALA A 130 7.32 -3.39 4.57
N SER A 131 7.88 -4.49 5.10
CA SER A 131 8.83 -4.45 6.23
C SER A 131 10.10 -3.69 5.87
N VAL A 132 10.67 -3.92 4.67
CA VAL A 132 11.87 -3.22 4.20
C VAL A 132 11.62 -1.71 4.16
N PHE A 133 10.53 -1.27 3.54
CA PHE A 133 10.20 0.16 3.44
C PHE A 133 9.84 0.78 4.78
N SER A 134 9.13 0.07 5.65
CA SER A 134 8.86 0.54 7.02
C SER A 134 10.16 0.88 7.76
N ILE A 135 11.17 0.01 7.65
CA ILE A 135 12.48 0.21 8.27
C ILE A 135 13.24 1.37 7.61
N LEU A 136 13.29 1.43 6.28
CA LEU A 136 14.01 2.49 5.57
C LEU A 136 13.39 3.87 5.83
N ARG A 137 12.05 3.96 5.85
CA ARG A 137 11.34 5.21 6.15
C ARG A 137 11.54 5.69 7.58
N SER A 138 11.46 4.78 8.57
CA SER A 138 11.70 5.14 9.97
C SER A 138 13.08 5.77 10.19
N LYS A 139 14.05 5.44 9.32
CA LYS A 139 15.41 5.98 9.34
C LYS A 139 15.66 7.07 8.27
N ARG A 140 14.65 7.48 7.50
CA ARG A 140 14.72 8.45 6.39
C ARG A 140 15.82 8.11 5.37
N LEU A 141 15.88 6.85 4.94
CA LEU A 141 16.88 6.35 4.00
C LEU A 141 16.24 6.07 2.64
N ASN A 142 16.85 6.57 1.57
CA ASN A 142 16.55 6.19 0.19
C ASN A 142 17.68 5.36 -0.40
N LEU A 143 17.38 4.46 -1.37
CA LEU A 143 18.35 3.54 -1.97
C LEU A 143 18.69 3.95 -3.40
N LYS A 144 20.00 4.03 -3.71
CA LYS A 144 20.53 4.34 -5.05
C LYS A 144 20.10 3.32 -6.11
N TYR A 145 20.19 3.71 -7.38
CA TYR A 145 20.02 2.87 -8.58
C TYR A 145 18.60 2.29 -8.71
N ASN A 146 17.58 3.03 -8.29
CA ASN A 146 16.18 2.58 -8.28
C ASN A 146 16.00 1.24 -7.54
N THR A 147 16.85 0.96 -6.54
CA THR A 147 16.82 -0.30 -5.80
C THR A 147 15.53 -0.43 -4.99
N ALA A 148 15.00 0.68 -4.48
CA ALA A 148 13.72 0.68 -3.78
C ALA A 148 12.59 0.23 -4.72
N SER A 149 12.43 0.84 -5.90
CA SER A 149 11.43 0.43 -6.89
C SER A 149 11.61 -1.01 -7.37
N LEU A 150 12.87 -1.50 -7.45
CA LEU A 150 13.16 -2.90 -7.76
C LEU A 150 12.62 -3.84 -6.68
N LEU A 151 12.87 -3.55 -5.41
CA LEU A 151 12.42 -4.36 -4.29
C LEU A 151 10.90 -4.35 -4.14
N GLU A 152 10.27 -3.19 -4.36
CA GLU A 152 8.82 -3.03 -4.31
C GLU A 152 8.14 -3.90 -5.38
N LEU A 153 8.58 -3.77 -6.62
CA LEU A 153 7.99 -4.51 -7.75
C LEU A 153 8.30 -6.01 -7.66
N GLU A 154 9.50 -6.38 -7.20
CA GLU A 154 9.86 -7.77 -6.96
C GLU A 154 8.95 -8.40 -5.90
N SER A 155 8.83 -7.77 -4.74
CA SER A 155 8.05 -8.31 -3.62
C SER A 155 6.56 -8.42 -3.94
N GLY A 156 5.96 -7.40 -4.59
CA GLY A 156 4.56 -7.49 -4.99
C GLY A 156 4.28 -8.58 -6.04
N SER A 157 5.30 -8.96 -6.82
CA SER A 157 5.15 -9.98 -7.87
C SER A 157 5.53 -11.38 -7.41
N ASN A 158 6.34 -11.55 -6.35
CA ASN A 158 6.85 -12.86 -5.95
C ASN A 158 5.86 -13.68 -5.11
N ASP A 159 4.93 -13.04 -4.40
CA ASP A 159 3.89 -13.73 -3.64
C ASP A 159 3.01 -14.62 -4.53
N PRO A 160 2.50 -14.15 -5.69
CA PRO A 160 1.80 -15.00 -6.64
C PRO A 160 2.62 -16.20 -7.13
N PHE A 161 3.93 -16.07 -7.34
CA PHE A 161 4.79 -17.18 -7.76
C PHE A 161 5.02 -18.18 -6.63
N SER A 162 5.26 -17.71 -5.41
CA SER A 162 5.39 -18.53 -4.21
C SER A 162 4.10 -19.32 -3.94
N TYR A 163 2.92 -18.66 -4.05
CA TYR A 163 1.61 -19.29 -3.98
C TYR A 163 1.46 -20.40 -5.04
N MET A 164 1.78 -20.09 -6.29
CA MET A 164 1.71 -21.05 -7.39
C MET A 164 2.54 -22.30 -7.12
N LEU A 165 3.80 -22.15 -6.71
CA LEU A 165 4.68 -23.27 -6.37
C LEU A 165 4.12 -24.10 -5.21
N THR A 166 3.61 -23.42 -4.18
CA THR A 166 3.01 -24.09 -3.01
C THR A 166 1.81 -24.92 -3.41
N VAL A 167 0.88 -24.37 -4.21
CA VAL A 167 -0.32 -25.13 -4.68
C VAL A 167 0.07 -26.32 -5.55
N ILE A 168 1.07 -26.18 -6.42
CA ILE A 168 1.56 -27.29 -7.27
C ILE A 168 2.13 -28.41 -6.40
N LEU A 169 2.96 -28.07 -5.42
CA LEU A 169 3.57 -29.06 -4.51
C LEU A 169 2.53 -29.75 -3.63
N LEU A 170 1.55 -29.02 -3.12
CA LEU A 170 0.43 -29.60 -2.38
C LEU A 170 -0.39 -30.58 -3.26
N SER A 171 -0.61 -30.25 -4.52
CA SER A 171 -1.29 -31.15 -5.46
C SER A 171 -0.46 -32.40 -5.78
N ALA A 172 0.85 -32.25 -5.86
CA ALA A 172 1.77 -33.38 -6.05
C ALA A 172 1.79 -34.29 -4.81
N MET A 173 1.80 -33.74 -3.59
CA MET A 173 1.75 -34.50 -2.32
C MET A 173 0.45 -35.29 -2.17
N LYS A 174 -0.68 -34.74 -2.64
CA LYS A 174 -1.98 -35.42 -2.65
C LYS A 174 -2.07 -36.53 -3.70
N GLY A 175 -1.06 -36.70 -4.56
CA GLY A 175 -1.07 -37.69 -5.65
C GLY A 175 -2.08 -37.38 -6.77
N THR A 176 -2.66 -36.17 -6.76
CA THR A 176 -3.68 -35.77 -7.75
C THR A 176 -3.07 -35.18 -9.02
N ALA A 177 -1.76 -34.86 -9.02
CA ALA A 177 -1.08 -34.17 -10.10
C ALA A 177 -0.24 -35.14 -10.95
N SER A 178 -0.71 -35.47 -12.17
CA SER A 178 0.13 -36.02 -13.23
C SER A 178 1.05 -34.93 -13.82
N GLY A 179 2.10 -35.31 -14.52
CA GLY A 179 3.01 -34.34 -15.15
C GLY A 179 2.29 -33.35 -16.08
N THR A 180 1.28 -33.84 -16.83
CA THR A 180 0.43 -32.99 -17.68
C THR A 180 -0.45 -32.04 -16.87
N ALA A 181 -0.97 -32.48 -15.71
CA ALA A 181 -1.75 -31.64 -14.82
C ALA A 181 -0.91 -30.51 -14.21
N ILE A 182 0.35 -30.79 -13.84
CA ILE A 182 1.28 -29.76 -13.34
C ILE A 182 1.53 -28.69 -14.40
N VAL A 183 1.81 -29.08 -15.64
CA VAL A 183 2.02 -28.14 -16.76
C VAL A 183 0.76 -27.31 -17.00
N TYR A 184 -0.43 -27.94 -16.97
CA TYR A 184 -1.69 -27.21 -17.08
C TYR A 184 -1.91 -26.23 -15.92
N MET A 185 -1.60 -26.61 -14.68
CA MET A 185 -1.73 -25.73 -13.52
C MET A 185 -0.82 -24.49 -13.65
N ILE A 186 0.44 -24.66 -14.08
CA ILE A 186 1.35 -23.54 -14.32
C ILE A 186 0.76 -22.60 -15.38
N PHE A 187 0.32 -23.17 -16.50
CA PHE A 187 -0.30 -22.43 -17.60
C PHE A 187 -1.56 -21.69 -17.14
N ALA A 188 -2.48 -22.38 -16.47
CA ALA A 188 -3.74 -21.82 -16.01
C ALA A 188 -3.52 -20.69 -14.99
N GLN A 189 -2.65 -20.90 -14.00
CA GLN A 189 -2.38 -19.89 -12.98
C GLN A 189 -1.80 -18.60 -13.57
N LEU A 190 -0.83 -18.71 -14.49
CA LEU A 190 -0.23 -17.54 -15.12
C LEU A 190 -1.19 -16.89 -16.13
N THR A 191 -1.74 -17.69 -17.05
CA THR A 191 -2.57 -17.16 -18.15
C THR A 191 -3.87 -16.55 -17.64
N TYR A 192 -4.60 -17.26 -16.78
CA TYR A 192 -5.87 -16.74 -16.23
C TYR A 192 -5.61 -15.59 -15.27
N GLY A 193 -4.55 -15.65 -14.45
CA GLY A 193 -4.17 -14.53 -13.59
C GLY A 193 -3.92 -13.25 -14.38
N ILE A 194 -3.14 -13.32 -15.46
CA ILE A 194 -2.83 -12.17 -16.31
C ILE A 194 -4.06 -11.73 -17.11
N LEU A 195 -4.76 -12.65 -17.77
CA LEU A 195 -5.87 -12.35 -18.66
C LEU A 195 -7.04 -11.68 -17.90
N PHE A 196 -7.47 -12.29 -16.79
CA PHE A 196 -8.54 -11.74 -15.98
C PHE A 196 -8.11 -10.47 -15.25
N GLY A 197 -6.86 -10.40 -14.77
CA GLY A 197 -6.31 -9.18 -14.18
C GLY A 197 -6.35 -8.01 -15.15
N ALA A 198 -5.84 -8.19 -16.37
CA ALA A 198 -5.85 -7.15 -17.40
C ALA A 198 -7.28 -6.81 -17.87
N GLY A 199 -8.15 -7.82 -18.06
CA GLY A 199 -9.54 -7.63 -18.48
C GLY A 199 -10.37 -6.87 -17.44
N ILE A 200 -10.32 -7.28 -16.17
CA ILE A 200 -11.03 -6.61 -15.07
C ILE A 200 -10.52 -5.19 -14.89
N ALA A 201 -9.19 -4.98 -14.95
CA ALA A 201 -8.61 -3.65 -14.87
C ALA A 201 -9.13 -2.74 -15.98
N PHE A 202 -9.11 -3.21 -17.24
CA PHE A 202 -9.58 -2.45 -18.40
C PHE A 202 -11.05 -2.05 -18.26
N VAL A 203 -11.91 -3.00 -17.90
CA VAL A 203 -13.36 -2.75 -17.71
C VAL A 203 -13.58 -1.76 -16.57
N SER A 204 -12.91 -1.95 -15.43
CA SER A 204 -13.06 -1.09 -14.25
C SER A 204 -12.62 0.33 -14.51
N ILE A 205 -11.48 0.54 -15.16
CA ILE A 205 -10.99 1.88 -15.55
C ILE A 205 -11.98 2.56 -16.50
N LYS A 206 -12.49 1.82 -17.50
CA LYS A 206 -13.47 2.34 -18.46
C LYS A 206 -14.78 2.74 -17.78
N LEU A 207 -15.26 1.94 -16.83
CA LEU A 207 -16.45 2.25 -16.04
C LEU A 207 -16.25 3.48 -15.17
N MET A 208 -15.15 3.58 -14.41
CA MET A 208 -14.84 4.72 -13.54
C MET A 208 -14.67 6.04 -14.31
N ARG A 209 -14.22 5.99 -15.56
CA ARG A 209 -14.13 7.19 -16.43
C ARG A 209 -15.49 7.62 -16.95
N LYS A 210 -16.39 6.67 -17.27
CA LYS A 210 -17.70 6.95 -17.89
C LYS A 210 -18.80 7.26 -16.88
N ILE A 211 -18.83 6.54 -15.76
CA ILE A 211 -19.88 6.65 -14.77
C ILE A 211 -19.44 7.64 -13.69
N LYS A 212 -20.32 8.58 -13.34
CA LYS A 212 -20.15 9.44 -12.17
C LYS A 212 -20.63 8.66 -10.96
N ILE A 213 -19.69 8.01 -10.26
CA ILE A 213 -19.97 7.34 -8.99
C ILE A 213 -20.04 8.43 -7.91
N SER A 214 -21.04 8.36 -7.03
CA SER A 214 -21.20 9.31 -5.93
C SER A 214 -20.02 9.22 -4.95
N ALA A 215 -19.64 10.34 -4.33
CA ALA A 215 -18.56 10.39 -3.37
C ALA A 215 -18.76 9.35 -2.25
N GLY A 216 -17.72 8.58 -1.95
CA GLY A 216 -17.74 7.47 -0.99
C GLY A 216 -18.05 6.10 -1.60
N PHE A 217 -18.88 6.01 -2.66
CA PHE A 217 -19.13 4.75 -3.34
C PHE A 217 -17.97 4.32 -4.25
N ASP A 218 -17.06 5.21 -4.59
CA ASP A 218 -15.82 4.88 -5.30
C ASP A 218 -14.99 3.84 -4.55
N ALA A 219 -14.87 3.99 -3.23
CA ALA A 219 -14.14 3.04 -2.39
C ALA A 219 -14.83 1.67 -2.36
N VAL A 220 -16.16 1.63 -2.27
CA VAL A 220 -16.95 0.39 -2.33
C VAL A 220 -16.78 -0.29 -3.69
N PHE A 221 -16.86 0.47 -4.79
CA PHE A 221 -16.68 -0.06 -6.14
C PHE A 221 -15.28 -0.68 -6.31
N VAL A 222 -14.22 0.05 -5.93
CA VAL A 222 -12.84 -0.45 -6.07
C VAL A 222 -12.58 -1.65 -5.14
N THR A 223 -13.20 -1.68 -3.95
CA THR A 223 -13.16 -2.85 -3.05
C THR A 223 -13.80 -4.07 -3.72
N ALA A 224 -14.97 -3.90 -4.33
CA ALA A 224 -15.64 -4.97 -5.08
C ALA A 224 -14.79 -5.46 -6.27
N VAL A 225 -14.14 -4.54 -6.99
CA VAL A 225 -13.21 -4.87 -8.08
C VAL A 225 -12.01 -5.67 -7.56
N ALA A 226 -11.44 -5.31 -6.42
CA ALA A 226 -10.33 -6.04 -5.80
C ALA A 226 -10.75 -7.48 -5.45
N VAL A 227 -11.92 -7.67 -4.83
CA VAL A 227 -12.45 -9.01 -4.51
C VAL A 227 -12.76 -9.81 -5.79
N LEU A 228 -13.37 -9.18 -6.79
CA LEU A 228 -13.68 -9.83 -8.08
C LEU A 228 -12.40 -10.28 -8.80
N SER A 229 -11.35 -9.44 -8.76
CA SER A 229 -10.07 -9.75 -9.41
C SER A 229 -9.34 -10.94 -8.79
N TYR A 230 -9.59 -11.24 -7.53
CA TYR A 230 -9.13 -12.45 -6.88
C TYR A 230 -10.03 -13.65 -7.19
N ALA A 231 -11.34 -13.47 -7.00
CA ALA A 231 -12.30 -14.58 -7.03
C ALA A 231 -12.45 -15.19 -8.42
N VAL A 232 -12.58 -14.38 -9.47
CA VAL A 232 -12.85 -14.87 -10.83
C VAL A 232 -11.75 -15.81 -11.34
N PRO A 233 -10.47 -15.43 -11.38
CA PRO A 233 -9.44 -16.36 -11.82
C PRO A 233 -9.30 -17.56 -10.88
N SER A 234 -9.44 -17.38 -9.55
CA SER A 234 -9.31 -18.47 -8.57
C SER A 234 -10.34 -19.59 -8.80
N VAL A 235 -11.60 -19.25 -9.08
CA VAL A 235 -12.64 -20.22 -9.40
C VAL A 235 -12.32 -21.02 -10.67
N LEU A 236 -11.60 -20.42 -11.61
CA LEU A 236 -11.19 -21.05 -12.87
C LEU A 236 -9.83 -21.78 -12.80
N GLY A 237 -9.24 -21.87 -11.61
CA GLY A 237 -7.92 -22.49 -11.41
C GLY A 237 -6.74 -21.56 -11.74
N GLY A 238 -6.99 -20.26 -11.92
CA GLY A 238 -5.97 -19.23 -12.12
C GLY A 238 -5.44 -18.66 -10.81
N ASN A 239 -4.42 -17.80 -10.91
CA ASN A 239 -3.83 -17.13 -9.76
C ASN A 239 -4.53 -15.82 -9.43
N GLY A 240 -5.39 -15.85 -8.39
CA GLY A 240 -6.14 -14.67 -7.93
C GLY A 240 -5.24 -13.56 -7.41
N TYR A 241 -4.15 -13.87 -6.71
CA TYR A 241 -3.21 -12.87 -6.20
C TYR A 241 -2.50 -12.12 -7.32
N LEU A 242 -2.08 -12.84 -8.38
CA LEU A 242 -1.48 -12.22 -9.57
C LEU A 242 -2.46 -11.27 -10.26
N SER A 243 -3.70 -11.71 -10.45
CA SER A 243 -4.75 -10.90 -11.05
C SER A 243 -5.02 -9.63 -10.23
N THR A 244 -5.15 -9.78 -8.91
CA THR A 244 -5.40 -8.65 -8.00
C THR A 244 -4.26 -7.64 -8.00
N TYR A 245 -3.01 -8.10 -8.02
CA TYR A 245 -1.84 -7.23 -8.12
C TYR A 245 -1.80 -6.45 -9.43
N ILE A 246 -2.11 -7.11 -10.56
CA ILE A 246 -2.19 -6.46 -11.89
C ILE A 246 -3.29 -5.39 -11.91
N VAL A 247 -4.47 -5.70 -11.35
CA VAL A 247 -5.57 -4.73 -11.23
C VAL A 247 -5.16 -3.55 -10.36
N GLY A 248 -4.47 -3.80 -9.25
CA GLY A 248 -3.91 -2.76 -8.40
C GLY A 248 -2.99 -1.82 -9.18
N ILE A 249 -1.97 -2.35 -9.87
CA ILE A 249 -1.04 -1.55 -10.68
C ILE A 249 -1.79 -0.74 -11.74
N ALA A 250 -2.73 -1.35 -12.45
CA ALA A 250 -3.46 -0.68 -13.52
C ALA A 250 -4.32 0.47 -12.99
N LEU A 251 -5.11 0.27 -11.93
CA LEU A 251 -5.92 1.30 -11.30
C LEU A 251 -5.05 2.38 -10.64
N GLY A 252 -3.98 1.99 -9.98
CA GLY A 252 -3.02 2.90 -9.35
C GLY A 252 -2.34 3.85 -10.33
N ASN A 253 -2.14 3.45 -11.58
CA ASN A 253 -1.50 4.27 -12.61
C ASN A 253 -2.48 4.89 -13.62
N ALA A 254 -3.78 4.55 -13.53
CA ALA A 254 -4.80 5.15 -14.36
C ALA A 254 -5.17 6.55 -13.85
N ASP A 255 -5.56 7.41 -14.80
CA ASP A 255 -6.24 8.67 -14.49
C ASP A 255 -7.72 8.37 -14.22
N ILE A 256 -8.03 8.23 -12.92
CA ILE A 256 -9.37 7.97 -12.40
C ILE A 256 -9.79 9.09 -11.46
N LYS A 257 -11.08 9.42 -11.48
CA LYS A 257 -11.66 10.45 -10.60
C LYS A 257 -11.53 10.00 -9.14
N ASN A 258 -11.42 10.96 -8.23
CA ASN A 258 -11.40 10.74 -6.78
C ASN A 258 -10.25 9.85 -6.26
N LYS A 259 -9.16 9.68 -7.02
CA LYS A 259 -8.00 8.89 -6.60
C LYS A 259 -7.44 9.33 -5.24
N LYS A 260 -7.51 10.65 -4.95
CA LYS A 260 -7.04 11.23 -3.67
C LYS A 260 -7.80 10.69 -2.45
N THR A 261 -9.05 10.26 -2.60
CA THR A 261 -9.85 9.68 -1.53
C THR A 261 -9.65 8.16 -1.40
N LEU A 262 -9.33 7.49 -2.51
CA LEU A 262 -9.07 6.04 -2.53
C LEU A 262 -7.78 5.67 -1.80
N VAL A 263 -6.71 6.47 -1.94
CA VAL A 263 -5.41 6.19 -1.34
C VAL A 263 -5.49 6.06 0.18
N PRO A 264 -5.98 7.04 0.96
CA PRO A 264 -6.06 6.93 2.41
C PRO A 264 -7.05 5.84 2.86
N PHE A 265 -8.11 5.58 2.09
CA PHE A 265 -9.03 4.49 2.39
C PHE A 265 -8.34 3.12 2.31
N PHE A 266 -7.64 2.83 1.21
CA PHE A 266 -6.95 1.55 1.03
C PHE A 266 -5.72 1.42 1.91
N ASP A 267 -5.04 2.52 2.24
CA ASP A 267 -3.96 2.54 3.23
C ASP A 267 -4.47 2.10 4.60
N GLY A 268 -5.57 2.69 5.07
CA GLY A 268 -6.21 2.31 6.33
C GLY A 268 -6.72 0.87 6.33
N LEU A 269 -7.37 0.44 5.23
CA LEU A 269 -7.87 -0.92 5.07
C LEU A 269 -6.71 -1.94 5.09
N THR A 270 -5.63 -1.66 4.37
CA THR A 270 -4.45 -2.54 4.33
C THR A 270 -3.75 -2.60 5.68
N GLY A 271 -3.62 -1.46 6.37
CA GLY A 271 -3.09 -1.42 7.73
C GLY A 271 -3.93 -2.25 8.69
N PHE A 272 -5.26 -2.18 8.59
CA PHE A 272 -6.17 -3.02 9.37
C PHE A 272 -6.02 -4.52 9.02
N MET A 273 -5.92 -4.86 7.74
CA MET A 273 -5.72 -6.25 7.29
C MET A 273 -4.37 -6.81 7.74
N GLN A 274 -3.31 -6.03 7.70
CA GLN A 274 -2.00 -6.42 8.24
C GLN A 274 -2.06 -6.67 9.75
N MET A 275 -2.68 -5.76 10.49
CA MET A 275 -2.88 -5.91 11.93
C MET A 275 -3.64 -7.20 12.26
N LEU A 276 -4.76 -7.43 11.59
CA LEU A 276 -5.61 -8.63 11.77
C LEU A 276 -4.83 -9.90 11.45
N LEU A 277 -4.11 -9.92 10.31
CA LEU A 277 -3.33 -11.05 9.86
C LEU A 277 -2.24 -11.41 10.87
N PHE A 278 -1.37 -10.46 11.22
CA PHE A 278 -0.25 -10.73 12.12
C PHE A 278 -0.69 -11.06 13.55
N PHE A 279 -1.76 -10.43 14.04
CA PHE A 279 -2.36 -10.79 15.33
C PHE A 279 -2.90 -12.21 15.29
N LEU A 280 -3.64 -12.58 14.25
CA LEU A 280 -4.23 -13.91 14.11
C LEU A 280 -3.15 -15.01 13.99
N LEU A 281 -2.07 -14.72 13.23
CA LEU A 281 -0.92 -15.63 13.13
C LEU A 281 -0.19 -15.79 14.48
N GLY A 282 -0.10 -14.70 15.25
CA GLY A 282 0.42 -14.77 16.62
C GLY A 282 -0.48 -15.59 17.55
N LEU A 283 -1.80 -15.41 17.43
CA LEU A 283 -2.81 -16.17 18.20
C LEU A 283 -2.75 -17.67 17.92
N LEU A 284 -2.46 -18.03 16.65
CA LEU A 284 -2.37 -19.42 16.18
C LEU A 284 -1.04 -20.09 16.58
N SER A 285 -0.02 -19.30 16.94
CA SER A 285 1.29 -19.82 17.29
C SER A 285 1.30 -20.33 18.74
N PHE A 286 2.06 -21.43 18.95
CA PHE A 286 2.32 -22.01 20.27
C PHE A 286 3.76 -21.73 20.67
N PRO A 287 4.03 -20.70 21.49
CA PRO A 287 5.38 -20.37 21.94
C PRO A 287 6.16 -21.54 22.53
N SER A 288 5.48 -22.50 23.20
CA SER A 288 6.09 -23.72 23.74
C SER A 288 6.68 -24.66 22.68
N GLN A 289 6.20 -24.58 21.43
CA GLN A 289 6.69 -25.38 20.30
C GLN A 289 7.89 -24.73 19.59
N LEU A 290 8.05 -23.42 19.72
CA LEU A 290 9.10 -22.67 19.00
C LEU A 290 10.52 -23.18 19.31
N PRO A 291 10.90 -23.51 20.55
CA PRO A 291 12.25 -24.05 20.84
C PRO A 291 12.56 -25.35 20.10
N LYS A 292 11.56 -26.21 19.85
CA LYS A 292 11.75 -27.50 19.16
C LYS A 292 12.10 -27.31 17.68
N VAL A 293 11.54 -26.27 17.04
CA VAL A 293 11.75 -25.98 15.62
C VAL A 293 12.76 -24.86 15.38
N ALA A 294 13.22 -24.18 16.43
CA ALA A 294 14.10 -23.01 16.33
C ALA A 294 15.42 -23.32 15.62
N LEU A 295 16.05 -24.47 15.95
CA LEU A 295 17.35 -24.81 15.36
C LEU A 295 17.26 -25.10 13.86
N PRO A 296 16.35 -25.98 13.35
CA PRO A 296 16.17 -26.18 11.93
C PRO A 296 15.70 -24.90 11.21
N ALA A 297 14.80 -24.11 11.82
CA ALA A 297 14.36 -22.86 11.26
C ALA A 297 15.51 -21.83 11.12
N LEU A 298 16.39 -21.74 12.13
CA LEU A 298 17.57 -20.88 12.08
C LEU A 298 18.54 -21.35 10.99
N ALA A 299 18.79 -22.65 10.87
CA ALA A 299 19.65 -23.19 9.83
C ALA A 299 19.13 -22.85 8.42
N ILE A 300 17.81 -23.03 8.20
CA ILE A 300 17.14 -22.65 6.94
C ILE A 300 17.25 -21.14 6.70
N ALA A 301 16.99 -20.30 7.72
CA ALA A 301 17.07 -18.84 7.60
C ALA A 301 18.49 -18.37 7.25
N LEU A 302 19.52 -18.95 7.86
CA LEU A 302 20.92 -18.63 7.57
C LEU A 302 21.30 -19.07 6.14
N PHE A 303 20.95 -20.30 5.75
CA PHE A 303 21.20 -20.79 4.39
C PHE A 303 20.49 -19.92 3.35
N LEU A 304 19.23 -19.59 3.60
CA LEU A 304 18.44 -18.71 2.74
C LEU A 304 19.10 -17.35 2.56
N THR A 305 19.55 -16.72 3.66
CA THR A 305 20.11 -15.37 3.68
C THR A 305 21.49 -15.30 3.06
N PHE A 306 22.37 -16.27 3.36
CA PHE A 306 23.78 -16.21 2.99
C PHE A 306 24.14 -17.04 1.75
N ALA A 307 23.30 -17.99 1.34
CA ALA A 307 23.56 -18.85 0.19
C ALA A 307 22.47 -18.75 -0.88
N ALA A 308 21.25 -19.18 -0.61
CA ALA A 308 20.22 -19.36 -1.63
C ALA A 308 19.82 -18.01 -2.29
N ARG A 309 19.51 -17.01 -1.49
CA ARG A 309 19.11 -15.69 -2.01
C ARG A 309 20.26 -14.96 -2.72
N PRO A 310 21.49 -14.85 -2.17
CA PRO A 310 22.60 -14.28 -2.92
C PRO A 310 22.87 -14.98 -4.25
N LEU A 311 22.88 -16.30 -4.27
CA LEU A 311 23.12 -17.06 -5.50
C LEU A 311 22.08 -16.72 -6.57
N ALA A 312 20.79 -16.70 -6.23
CA ALA A 312 19.72 -16.32 -7.15
C ALA A 312 19.87 -14.88 -7.66
N VAL A 313 20.10 -13.92 -6.75
CA VAL A 313 20.23 -12.49 -7.10
C VAL A 313 21.47 -12.24 -7.97
N PHE A 314 22.63 -12.81 -7.59
CA PHE A 314 23.87 -12.60 -8.35
C PHE A 314 23.79 -13.20 -9.74
N THR A 315 23.18 -14.38 -9.88
CA THR A 315 22.99 -15.05 -11.16
C THR A 315 22.04 -14.27 -12.07
N LEU A 316 20.86 -13.90 -11.56
CA LEU A 316 19.82 -13.25 -12.36
C LEU A 316 20.11 -11.78 -12.68
N LEU A 317 20.81 -11.07 -11.81
CA LEU A 317 21.21 -9.68 -12.07
C LEU A 317 22.59 -9.56 -12.78
N ALA A 318 23.29 -10.66 -13.05
CA ALA A 318 24.57 -10.62 -13.76
C ALA A 318 24.44 -10.01 -15.18
N PRO A 319 23.44 -10.40 -16.01
CA PRO A 319 23.31 -9.88 -17.38
C PRO A 319 23.05 -8.37 -17.43
N PHE A 320 22.48 -7.78 -16.37
CA PHE A 320 22.13 -6.36 -16.30
C PHE A 320 23.27 -5.46 -15.83
N ARG A 321 24.46 -5.99 -15.62
CA ARG A 321 25.64 -5.25 -15.13
C ARG A 321 25.35 -4.45 -13.85
N SER A 322 24.42 -4.93 -13.02
CA SER A 322 24.09 -4.31 -11.74
C SER A 322 25.32 -4.27 -10.83
N LYS A 323 25.50 -3.16 -10.10
CA LYS A 323 26.63 -2.99 -9.17
C LYS A 323 26.61 -4.05 -8.06
N ILE A 324 27.77 -4.48 -7.60
CA ILE A 324 27.90 -5.48 -6.52
C ILE A 324 27.17 -5.02 -5.26
N SER A 325 27.30 -3.74 -4.90
CA SER A 325 26.60 -3.14 -3.76
C SER A 325 25.07 -3.25 -3.89
N GLN A 326 24.52 -3.04 -5.10
CA GLN A 326 23.10 -3.23 -5.38
C GLN A 326 22.68 -4.69 -5.20
N LYS A 327 23.46 -5.64 -5.78
CA LYS A 327 23.17 -7.08 -5.64
C LYS A 327 23.20 -7.53 -4.17
N LEU A 328 24.16 -7.04 -3.39
CA LEU A 328 24.27 -7.35 -1.97
C LEU A 328 23.06 -6.81 -1.18
N ILE A 329 22.62 -5.58 -1.42
CA ILE A 329 21.43 -5.01 -0.75
C ILE A 329 20.16 -5.75 -1.17
N VAL A 330 19.97 -6.05 -2.46
CA VAL A 330 18.81 -6.83 -2.94
C VAL A 330 18.80 -8.23 -2.33
N SER A 331 19.96 -8.87 -2.19
CA SER A 331 20.07 -10.15 -1.50
C SER A 331 19.68 -10.06 -0.04
N TRP A 332 20.17 -9.05 0.66
CA TRP A 332 19.90 -8.85 2.09
C TRP A 332 18.47 -8.41 2.37
N ALA A 333 17.90 -7.56 1.52
CA ALA A 333 16.54 -7.02 1.66
C ALA A 333 15.42 -8.05 1.37
N GLY A 334 15.76 -9.29 1.08
CA GLY A 334 14.79 -10.38 0.92
C GLY A 334 14.18 -10.82 2.26
N LEU A 335 13.61 -9.89 3.03
CA LEU A 335 12.89 -10.20 4.27
C LEU A 335 11.70 -11.11 3.97
N ARG A 336 11.39 -12.00 4.90
CA ARG A 336 10.19 -12.85 4.83
C ARG A 336 9.07 -12.23 5.64
N GLY A 337 7.83 -12.41 5.19
CA GLY A 337 6.70 -11.69 5.77
C GLY A 337 5.40 -12.50 5.83
N ALA A 338 4.30 -11.77 5.80
CA ALA A 338 2.95 -12.29 5.96
C ALA A 338 2.60 -13.41 4.99
N ALA A 339 2.90 -13.23 3.69
CA ALA A 339 2.54 -14.19 2.66
C ALA A 339 3.14 -15.58 2.93
N SER A 340 4.41 -15.64 3.38
CA SER A 340 5.06 -16.91 3.75
C SER A 340 4.30 -17.63 4.86
N ILE A 341 3.83 -16.90 5.88
CA ILE A 341 3.11 -17.56 7.00
C ILE A 341 1.70 -17.97 6.55
N VAL A 342 1.02 -17.17 5.73
CA VAL A 342 -0.29 -17.54 5.15
C VAL A 342 -0.18 -18.83 4.32
N PHE A 343 0.86 -18.93 3.50
CA PHE A 343 1.11 -20.14 2.70
C PHE A 343 1.50 -21.33 3.58
N ALA A 344 2.16 -21.09 4.73
CA ALA A 344 2.43 -22.15 5.71
C ALA A 344 1.14 -22.65 6.37
N VAL A 345 0.20 -21.77 6.72
CA VAL A 345 -1.13 -22.16 7.23
C VAL A 345 -1.85 -23.02 6.20
N MET A 346 -1.87 -22.58 4.94
CA MET A 346 -2.45 -23.34 3.83
C MET A 346 -1.77 -24.72 3.66
N ALA A 347 -0.44 -24.77 3.76
CA ALA A 347 0.32 -26.01 3.68
C ALA A 347 -0.04 -26.97 4.83
N THR A 348 -0.05 -26.49 6.06
CA THR A 348 -0.39 -27.26 7.26
C THR A 348 -1.78 -27.90 7.16
N MET A 349 -2.75 -27.17 6.60
CA MET A 349 -4.11 -27.71 6.41
C MET A 349 -4.24 -28.76 5.32
N ASN A 350 -3.38 -28.69 4.32
CA ASN A 350 -3.49 -29.51 3.12
C ASN A 350 -2.53 -30.70 3.09
N THR A 351 -1.68 -30.86 4.10
CA THR A 351 -0.72 -31.96 4.24
C THR A 351 -0.93 -32.70 5.56
N ALA A 352 -0.75 -34.01 5.53
CA ALA A 352 -0.64 -34.84 6.74
C ALA A 352 0.85 -34.98 7.15
N SER A 353 1.60 -33.88 7.12
CA SER A 353 3.02 -33.87 7.46
C SER A 353 3.23 -34.00 8.95
N ASP A 354 4.18 -34.86 9.36
CA ASP A 354 4.63 -34.95 10.75
C ASP A 354 5.48 -33.73 11.18
N ARG A 355 5.86 -32.89 10.22
CA ARG A 355 6.65 -31.67 10.44
C ARG A 355 5.76 -30.46 10.64
N ASP A 356 6.12 -29.66 11.60
CA ASP A 356 5.40 -28.42 11.90
C ASP A 356 5.85 -27.28 10.96
N ILE A 357 5.35 -27.32 9.72
CA ILE A 357 5.68 -26.34 8.66
C ILE A 357 5.30 -24.94 9.11
N PHE A 358 4.19 -24.77 9.83
CA PHE A 358 3.74 -23.47 10.31
C PHE A 358 4.76 -22.83 11.26
N HIS A 359 5.14 -23.53 12.35
CA HIS A 359 6.08 -22.97 13.33
C HIS A 359 7.51 -22.83 12.77
N ILE A 360 7.95 -23.73 11.86
CA ILE A 360 9.23 -23.56 11.14
C ILE A 360 9.22 -22.26 10.35
N THR A 361 8.20 -22.05 9.52
CA THR A 361 8.08 -20.83 8.71
C THR A 361 7.95 -19.58 9.58
N PHE A 362 7.15 -19.67 10.63
CA PHE A 362 6.96 -18.59 11.60
C PHE A 362 8.28 -18.16 12.24
N CYS A 363 9.10 -19.12 12.71
CA CYS A 363 10.45 -18.84 13.22
C CYS A 363 11.35 -18.20 12.16
N ILE A 364 11.33 -18.69 10.91
CA ILE A 364 12.13 -18.12 9.82
C ILE A 364 11.76 -16.66 9.59
N VAL A 365 10.46 -16.33 9.58
CA VAL A 365 9.97 -14.95 9.42
C VAL A 365 10.43 -14.09 10.60
N LEU A 366 10.30 -14.57 11.84
CA LEU A 366 10.80 -13.84 13.01
C LEU A 366 12.31 -13.57 12.92
N PHE A 367 13.13 -14.58 12.61
CA PHE A 367 14.56 -14.40 12.43
C PHE A 367 14.89 -13.41 11.30
N SER A 368 14.17 -13.50 10.18
CA SER A 368 14.35 -12.59 9.06
C SER A 368 14.07 -11.13 9.44
N ILE A 369 12.93 -10.86 10.07
CA ILE A 369 12.56 -9.50 10.47
C ILE A 369 13.52 -8.97 11.54
N LEU A 370 13.86 -9.79 12.56
CA LEU A 370 14.73 -9.39 13.66
C LEU A 370 16.18 -9.18 13.22
N LEU A 371 16.77 -10.14 12.50
CA LEU A 371 18.19 -10.08 12.15
C LEU A 371 18.43 -9.26 10.88
N GLN A 372 17.78 -9.62 9.76
CA GLN A 372 17.99 -8.92 8.49
C GLN A 372 17.41 -7.51 8.54
N GLY A 373 16.21 -7.33 9.11
CA GLY A 373 15.55 -6.04 9.23
C GLY A 373 16.39 -5.05 10.05
N SER A 374 16.88 -5.46 11.21
CA SER A 374 17.68 -4.59 12.09
C SER A 374 19.02 -4.17 11.47
N LEU A 375 19.64 -5.04 10.68
CA LEU A 375 20.94 -4.78 10.06
C LEU A 375 20.83 -4.06 8.70
N LEU A 376 19.63 -3.98 8.09
CA LEU A 376 19.43 -3.37 6.78
C LEU A 376 19.92 -1.91 6.70
N PRO A 377 19.60 -1.00 7.65
CA PRO A 377 20.10 0.38 7.60
C PRO A 377 21.62 0.46 7.70
N PHE A 378 22.23 -0.36 8.56
CA PHE A 378 23.68 -0.42 8.72
C PHE A 378 24.37 -0.87 7.42
N LEU A 379 23.88 -1.95 6.81
CA LEU A 379 24.43 -2.48 5.54
C LEU A 379 24.23 -1.50 4.39
N SER A 380 23.08 -0.81 4.32
CA SER A 380 22.81 0.21 3.31
C SER A 380 23.84 1.36 3.40
N LYS A 381 24.20 1.79 4.60
CA LYS A 381 25.27 2.78 4.85
C LYS A 381 26.63 2.24 4.46
N LYS A 382 27.00 1.05 4.97
CA LYS A 382 28.31 0.44 4.74
C LYS A 382 28.60 0.17 3.26
N LEU A 383 27.59 -0.14 2.47
CA LEU A 383 27.69 -0.40 1.04
C LEU A 383 27.53 0.86 0.17
N ASN A 384 27.47 2.07 0.77
CA ASN A 384 27.25 3.33 0.09
C ASN A 384 26.03 3.35 -0.84
N MET A 385 24.96 2.67 -0.43
CA MET A 385 23.72 2.53 -1.19
C MET A 385 22.66 3.58 -0.84
N ILE A 386 22.98 4.51 0.07
CA ILE A 386 22.08 5.60 0.44
C ILE A 386 22.18 6.72 -0.58
N ASP A 387 21.05 7.19 -1.06
CA ASP A 387 20.93 8.38 -1.89
C ASP A 387 20.62 9.59 -1.01
N GLU A 388 21.56 10.53 -0.93
CA GLU A 388 21.43 11.75 -0.14
C GLU A 388 20.80 12.90 -0.95
N GLN A 389 20.66 12.73 -2.27
CA GLN A 389 20.19 13.80 -3.17
C GLN A 389 18.69 13.70 -3.46
N GLU A 390 18.09 12.53 -3.28
CA GLU A 390 16.65 12.35 -3.43
C GLU A 390 15.99 12.30 -2.04
N ASP A 391 14.92 13.06 -1.88
CA ASP A 391 14.02 12.90 -0.74
C ASP A 391 13.61 11.43 -0.58
N VAL A 392 13.47 11.00 0.68
CA VAL A 392 13.00 9.65 1.01
C VAL A 392 11.83 9.32 0.11
N MET A 393 11.95 8.23 -0.65
CA MET A 393 10.95 7.81 -1.61
C MET A 393 9.58 7.74 -0.94
N LYS A 394 8.79 8.79 -1.16
CA LYS A 394 7.42 8.84 -0.69
C LYS A 394 6.64 7.87 -1.56
N THR A 395 6.05 6.85 -0.97
CA THR A 395 5.03 6.06 -1.66
C THR A 395 3.85 6.96 -1.94
N PHE A 396 2.96 6.52 -2.81
CA PHE A 396 1.76 7.28 -3.17
C PHE A 396 0.91 7.67 -1.94
N SER A 397 0.93 6.86 -0.88
CA SER A 397 0.31 7.14 0.41
C SER A 397 0.97 8.31 1.16
N ASP A 398 2.27 8.51 1.01
CA ASP A 398 2.98 9.61 1.66
C ASP A 398 2.72 10.97 0.98
N TYR A 399 2.29 10.98 -0.30
CA TYR A 399 1.83 12.20 -0.97
C TYR A 399 0.42 12.62 -0.58
N SER A 400 -0.35 11.74 0.07
CA SER A 400 -1.70 12.07 0.57
C SER A 400 -1.69 12.70 1.97
N SER A 401 -0.62 12.51 2.74
CA SER A 401 -0.42 13.10 4.04
C SER A 401 0.57 14.24 3.97
N GLU A 402 0.08 15.48 4.10
CA GLU A 402 0.84 16.69 4.37
C GLU A 402 1.82 17.16 3.26
N VAL A 403 1.29 17.56 2.12
CA VAL A 403 1.90 18.69 1.45
C VAL A 403 1.47 19.93 2.25
N PRO A 404 2.37 20.61 2.98
CA PRO A 404 2.01 21.80 3.76
C PRO A 404 1.70 23.01 2.85
N VAL A 405 1.23 22.73 1.64
CA VAL A 405 1.00 23.67 0.56
C VAL A 405 -0.36 23.38 -0.05
N GLN A 406 -1.23 24.37 -0.06
CA GLN A 406 -2.48 24.37 -0.82
C GLN A 406 -2.27 25.07 -2.15
N PHE A 407 -2.95 24.59 -3.18
CA PHE A 407 -2.93 25.20 -4.50
C PHE A 407 -4.26 25.92 -4.75
N ILE A 408 -4.15 27.18 -5.18
CA ILE A 408 -5.26 28.01 -5.60
C ILE A 408 -5.10 28.23 -7.10
N GLN A 409 -6.12 27.89 -7.87
CA GLN A 409 -6.15 28.12 -9.31
C GLN A 409 -7.23 29.17 -9.62
N PHE A 410 -6.87 30.18 -10.42
CA PHE A 410 -7.82 31.14 -10.94
C PHE A 410 -7.38 31.64 -12.32
N THR A 411 -8.34 32.12 -13.10
CA THR A 411 -8.10 32.71 -14.41
C THR A 411 -8.14 34.23 -14.29
N VAL A 412 -7.21 34.92 -14.93
CA VAL A 412 -7.09 36.38 -14.89
C VAL A 412 -8.15 37.01 -15.82
N PRO A 413 -9.23 37.64 -15.30
CA PRO A 413 -10.16 38.37 -16.11
C PRO A 413 -9.54 39.70 -16.59
N GLU A 414 -10.15 40.34 -17.59
CA GLU A 414 -9.66 41.58 -18.22
C GLU A 414 -9.48 42.73 -17.20
N GLU A 415 -10.41 42.85 -16.28
CA GLU A 415 -10.44 43.91 -15.26
C GLU A 415 -9.55 43.59 -14.03
N HIS A 416 -8.84 42.44 -14.02
CA HIS A 416 -8.03 42.06 -12.87
C HIS A 416 -6.77 42.94 -12.76
N PRO A 417 -6.39 43.44 -11.56
CA PRO A 417 -5.22 44.31 -11.38
C PRO A 417 -3.90 43.71 -11.87
N TRP A 418 -3.84 42.38 -12.01
CA TRP A 418 -2.64 41.67 -12.48
C TRP A 418 -2.61 41.51 -14.00
N CYS A 419 -3.71 41.84 -14.73
CA CYS A 419 -3.72 41.80 -16.18
C CYS A 419 -2.73 42.84 -16.73
N ASN A 420 -1.86 42.43 -17.65
CA ASN A 420 -0.78 43.24 -18.22
C ASN A 420 0.31 43.69 -17.22
N SER A 421 0.44 42.99 -16.05
CA SER A 421 1.52 43.21 -15.08
C SER A 421 2.59 42.15 -15.22
N LEU A 422 3.83 42.47 -14.88
CA LEU A 422 4.91 41.47 -14.75
C LEU A 422 4.76 40.73 -13.43
N VAL A 423 5.10 39.44 -13.42
CA VAL A 423 5.01 38.61 -12.20
C VAL A 423 5.77 39.21 -11.02
N LYS A 424 6.93 39.85 -11.26
CA LYS A 424 7.72 40.52 -10.21
C LYS A 424 7.02 41.72 -9.57
N ASP A 425 6.07 42.33 -10.29
CA ASP A 425 5.34 43.53 -9.85
C ASP A 425 4.01 43.18 -9.18
N VAL A 426 3.64 41.89 -9.19
CA VAL A 426 2.43 41.39 -8.56
C VAL A 426 2.65 41.19 -7.06
N ILE A 427 1.80 41.83 -6.26
CA ILE A 427 1.81 41.64 -4.81
C ILE A 427 1.03 40.37 -4.48
N LEU A 428 1.76 39.33 -4.07
CA LEU A 428 1.17 38.08 -3.58
C LEU A 428 1.01 38.13 -2.06
N PRO A 429 0.01 37.42 -1.50
CA PRO A 429 -0.07 37.23 -0.05
C PRO A 429 1.20 36.61 0.53
N PRO A 430 1.54 36.86 1.80
CA PRO A 430 2.68 36.23 2.45
C PRO A 430 2.65 34.70 2.29
N ASP A 431 3.82 34.07 2.15
CA ASP A 431 3.97 32.62 1.98
C ASP A 431 3.25 32.02 0.77
N THR A 432 2.98 32.82 -0.27
CA THR A 432 2.42 32.37 -1.55
C THR A 432 3.43 32.51 -2.70
N LEU A 433 3.36 31.58 -3.65
CA LEU A 433 4.21 31.58 -4.84
C LEU A 433 3.38 31.23 -6.07
N LEU A 434 3.59 31.95 -7.17
CA LEU A 434 3.04 31.59 -8.47
C LEU A 434 3.90 30.46 -9.09
N VAL A 435 3.35 29.23 -9.11
CA VAL A 435 4.10 28.04 -9.51
C VAL A 435 3.90 27.64 -10.96
N MET A 436 2.77 27.99 -11.57
CA MET A 436 2.45 27.67 -12.96
C MET A 436 1.52 28.72 -13.56
N LEU A 437 1.71 28.99 -14.83
CA LEU A 437 0.84 29.78 -15.68
C LEU A 437 0.43 28.91 -16.87
N GLN A 438 -0.85 28.81 -17.14
CA GLN A 438 -1.37 28.14 -18.33
C GLN A 438 -1.98 29.21 -19.23
N ARG A 439 -1.45 29.30 -20.46
CA ARG A 439 -1.93 30.20 -21.51
C ARG A 439 -2.42 29.35 -22.69
N ALA A 440 -3.70 29.36 -22.95
CA ALA A 440 -4.35 28.40 -23.84
C ALA A 440 -4.03 26.94 -23.39
N ASP A 441 -3.35 26.15 -24.23
CA ASP A 441 -2.97 24.77 -23.92
C ASP A 441 -1.50 24.64 -23.44
N GLU A 442 -0.75 25.74 -23.37
CA GLU A 442 0.65 25.72 -23.00
C GLU A 442 0.84 26.01 -21.50
N LYS A 443 1.62 25.16 -20.84
CA LYS A 443 1.97 25.32 -19.41
C LYS A 443 3.36 25.92 -19.31
N LEU A 444 3.45 27.09 -18.67
CA LEU A 444 4.67 27.85 -18.49
C LEU A 444 5.04 27.90 -17.00
N VAL A 445 6.34 27.81 -16.70
CA VAL A 445 6.86 28.15 -15.36
C VAL A 445 7.12 29.66 -15.35
N PRO A 446 6.36 30.44 -14.55
CA PRO A 446 6.48 31.89 -14.55
C PRO A 446 7.82 32.33 -13.96
N LYS A 447 8.42 33.34 -14.57
CA LYS A 447 9.61 34.05 -14.08
C LYS A 447 9.20 35.48 -13.75
N GLY A 448 10.03 36.22 -13.01
CA GLY A 448 9.74 37.61 -12.64
C GLY A 448 9.39 38.52 -13.83
N GLU A 449 9.96 38.25 -15.02
CA GLU A 449 9.71 39.00 -16.27
C GLU A 449 8.55 38.44 -17.12
N THR A 450 7.85 37.43 -16.63
CA THR A 450 6.68 36.90 -17.33
C THR A 450 5.54 37.88 -17.21
N LEU A 451 4.99 38.30 -18.38
CA LEU A 451 3.82 39.17 -18.45
C LEU A 451 2.54 38.33 -18.30
N LEU A 452 1.68 38.69 -17.37
CA LEU A 452 0.37 38.09 -17.17
C LEU A 452 -0.63 38.69 -18.15
N LEU A 453 -1.35 37.85 -18.89
CA LEU A 453 -2.33 38.30 -19.89
C LEU A 453 -3.75 37.89 -19.47
N GLN A 454 -4.73 38.52 -20.09
CA GLN A 454 -6.14 38.11 -19.96
C GLN A 454 -6.30 36.62 -20.33
N ASN A 455 -7.15 35.92 -19.62
CA ASN A 455 -7.42 34.48 -19.74
C ASN A 455 -6.24 33.56 -19.38
N ASP A 456 -5.12 34.07 -18.86
CA ASP A 456 -4.11 33.22 -18.24
C ASP A 456 -4.68 32.54 -17.02
N THR A 457 -4.51 31.22 -16.92
CA THR A 457 -4.86 30.48 -15.71
C THR A 457 -3.63 30.33 -14.84
N LEU A 458 -3.68 30.92 -13.66
CA LEU A 458 -2.59 30.95 -12.68
C LEU A 458 -2.79 29.88 -11.63
N LEU A 459 -1.72 29.18 -11.27
CA LEU A 459 -1.66 28.25 -10.14
C LEU A 459 -0.74 28.84 -9.06
N LEU A 460 -1.33 29.27 -7.96
CA LEU A 460 -0.62 29.73 -6.78
C LEU A 460 -0.45 28.57 -5.79
N SER A 461 0.69 28.50 -5.13
CA SER A 461 0.88 27.68 -3.96
C SER A 461 0.87 28.58 -2.71
N ALA A 462 0.17 28.17 -1.68
CA ALA A 462 0.15 28.83 -0.39
C ALA A 462 0.49 27.82 0.71
N LYS A 463 1.12 28.26 1.80
CA LYS A 463 1.35 27.41 2.96
C LYS A 463 -0.01 26.99 3.53
N SER A 464 -0.23 25.67 3.66
CA SER A 464 -1.45 25.17 4.28
C SER A 464 -1.41 25.56 5.76
N PRO A 465 -2.37 26.34 6.27
CA PRO A 465 -2.53 26.44 7.71
C PRO A 465 -2.84 25.04 8.22
N GLY A 466 -2.22 24.59 9.28
CA GLY A 466 -2.61 23.39 10.00
C GLY A 466 -4.11 23.43 10.34
N LYS A 467 -4.61 22.46 11.10
CA LYS A 467 -6.02 22.49 11.58
C LYS A 467 -6.33 23.88 12.14
N ILE A 468 -7.19 24.61 11.45
CA ILE A 468 -7.76 25.86 11.98
C ILE A 468 -8.81 25.41 13.00
N GLU A 469 -8.50 25.53 14.28
CA GLU A 469 -9.47 25.37 15.37
C GLU A 469 -10.32 26.64 15.43
N GLY A 470 -11.62 26.49 15.57
CA GLY A 470 -12.56 27.62 15.78
C GLY A 470 -13.36 28.06 14.56
N VAL A 471 -13.29 27.40 13.42
CA VAL A 471 -14.17 27.66 12.28
C VAL A 471 -15.39 26.73 12.36
N GLN A 472 -16.53 27.25 12.75
CA GLN A 472 -17.81 26.52 12.72
C GLN A 472 -18.62 26.95 11.52
N LEU A 473 -18.77 26.05 10.55
CA LEU A 473 -19.55 26.30 9.36
C LEU A 473 -20.99 25.82 9.54
N SER A 474 -21.95 26.67 9.20
CA SER A 474 -23.36 26.32 9.12
C SER A 474 -23.91 26.62 7.72
N GLU A 475 -24.87 25.81 7.29
CA GLU A 475 -25.56 26.00 6.01
C GLU A 475 -26.96 26.56 6.25
N LYS A 476 -27.34 27.60 5.49
CA LYS A 476 -28.67 28.19 5.56
C LYS A 476 -29.23 28.40 4.15
N LYS A 477 -30.34 27.74 3.85
CA LYS A 477 -31.05 27.91 2.56
C LYS A 477 -31.97 29.14 2.61
N ILE A 478 -31.93 29.97 1.58
CA ILE A 478 -32.82 31.10 1.40
C ILE A 478 -34.12 30.60 0.77
N THR A 479 -35.23 30.75 1.48
CA THR A 479 -36.57 30.50 0.96
C THR A 479 -37.18 31.79 0.40
N ARG A 480 -38.24 31.66 -0.41
CA ARG A 480 -38.92 32.82 -1.00
C ARG A 480 -39.45 33.83 0.04
N ASP A 481 -39.82 33.31 1.21
CA ASP A 481 -40.36 34.11 2.34
C ASP A 481 -39.24 34.55 3.32
N SER A 482 -37.97 34.30 2.99
CA SER A 482 -36.83 34.70 3.83
C SER A 482 -36.65 36.22 3.78
N GLU A 483 -36.45 36.85 4.94
CA GLU A 483 -36.09 38.27 5.03
C GLU A 483 -34.78 38.63 4.34
N LEU A 484 -33.99 37.64 3.98
CA LEU A 484 -32.71 37.79 3.28
C LEU A 484 -32.87 37.82 1.77
N ASN A 485 -33.99 37.34 1.23
CA ASN A 485 -34.26 37.28 -0.19
C ASN A 485 -34.35 38.68 -0.81
N GLY A 486 -33.61 38.93 -1.89
CA GLY A 486 -33.59 40.22 -2.57
C GLY A 486 -32.75 41.32 -1.90
N LYS A 487 -31.98 40.99 -0.85
CA LYS A 487 -31.08 41.94 -0.17
C LYS A 487 -29.64 41.75 -0.62
N MET A 488 -28.89 42.82 -0.69
CA MET A 488 -27.44 42.77 -0.84
C MET A 488 -26.77 42.40 0.48
N ILE A 489 -25.63 41.74 0.43
CA ILE A 489 -24.88 41.35 1.64
C ILE A 489 -24.52 42.58 2.49
N SER A 490 -24.17 43.69 1.86
CA SER A 490 -23.89 44.97 2.53
C SER A 490 -25.09 45.54 3.31
N GLN A 491 -26.33 45.12 3.02
CA GLN A 491 -27.56 45.55 3.65
C GLN A 491 -27.97 44.67 4.84
N LEU A 492 -27.24 43.55 5.04
CA LEU A 492 -27.54 42.67 6.14
C LEU A 492 -27.04 43.27 7.48
N PRO A 493 -27.82 43.09 8.58
CA PRO A 493 -27.29 43.48 9.87
C PRO A 493 -26.02 42.68 10.19
N GLN A 494 -24.92 43.39 10.32
CA GLN A 494 -23.64 42.77 10.70
C GLN A 494 -23.80 42.21 12.12
N LYS A 495 -23.86 40.88 12.22
CA LYS A 495 -23.60 40.19 13.49
C LYS A 495 -22.10 40.08 13.62
N GLU A 496 -21.54 40.60 14.70
CA GLU A 496 -20.07 40.61 14.95
C GLU A 496 -19.42 39.23 14.89
N SER A 497 -20.19 38.14 14.91
CA SER A 497 -19.70 36.76 14.99
C SER A 497 -20.07 35.88 13.78
N ALA A 498 -20.64 36.42 12.68
CA ALA A 498 -21.07 35.58 11.56
C ALA A 498 -20.68 36.18 10.20
N LEU A 499 -19.95 35.45 9.37
CA LEU A 499 -19.53 35.84 8.03
C LEU A 499 -20.04 34.84 7.00
N ILE A 500 -20.71 35.31 5.94
CA ILE A 500 -21.04 34.48 4.76
C ILE A 500 -19.78 34.30 3.94
N ILE A 501 -19.27 33.07 3.86
CA ILE A 501 -18.00 32.76 3.19
C ILE A 501 -18.21 32.29 1.76
N LEU A 502 -19.36 31.67 1.43
CA LEU A 502 -19.72 31.30 0.09
C LEU A 502 -21.24 31.12 -0.07
N ILE A 503 -21.70 31.24 -1.30
CA ILE A 503 -23.10 31.02 -1.71
C ILE A 503 -23.10 29.95 -2.80
N ILE A 504 -23.95 28.94 -2.66
CA ILE A 504 -24.17 27.92 -3.70
C ILE A 504 -25.52 28.25 -4.36
N ARG A 505 -25.46 28.61 -5.66
CA ARG A 505 -26.62 28.92 -6.50
C ARG A 505 -26.61 27.99 -7.69
N GLU A 506 -27.64 27.19 -7.90
CA GLU A 506 -27.77 26.26 -9.05
C GLU A 506 -26.52 25.41 -9.33
N ASN A 507 -25.79 24.94 -8.31
CA ASN A 507 -24.52 24.22 -8.35
C ASN A 507 -23.26 25.08 -8.68
N GLU A 508 -23.39 26.38 -8.80
CA GLU A 508 -22.25 27.29 -8.89
C GLU A 508 -21.88 27.85 -7.51
N VAL A 509 -20.57 27.95 -7.24
CA VAL A 509 -20.03 28.51 -6.01
C VAL A 509 -19.70 29.99 -6.25
N ILE A 510 -20.37 30.88 -5.53
CA ILE A 510 -20.16 32.31 -5.57
C ILE A 510 -19.43 32.73 -4.29
N ILE A 511 -18.28 33.38 -4.43
CA ILE A 511 -17.62 34.05 -3.32
C ILE A 511 -18.28 35.42 -3.14
N PRO A 512 -18.98 35.66 -2.04
CA PRO A 512 -19.77 36.86 -1.89
C PRO A 512 -18.91 38.10 -1.61
N ASN A 513 -19.39 39.23 -2.10
CA ASN A 513 -18.92 40.56 -1.73
C ASN A 513 -20.10 41.42 -1.25
N GLY A 514 -19.85 42.64 -0.79
CA GLY A 514 -20.90 43.52 -0.30
C GLY A 514 -22.05 43.77 -1.28
N ASN A 515 -21.80 43.70 -2.58
CA ASN A 515 -22.77 43.96 -3.64
C ASN A 515 -23.48 42.69 -4.14
N THR A 516 -23.15 41.53 -3.60
CA THR A 516 -23.77 40.26 -3.96
C THR A 516 -25.23 40.24 -3.52
N LEU A 517 -26.15 40.09 -4.48
CA LEU A 517 -27.58 39.94 -4.23
C LEU A 517 -27.91 38.51 -3.79
N LEU A 518 -28.65 38.35 -2.72
CA LEU A 518 -29.14 37.05 -2.23
C LEU A 518 -30.48 36.71 -2.88
N GLU A 519 -30.61 35.49 -3.40
CA GLU A 519 -31.81 35.04 -4.13
C GLU A 519 -32.43 33.80 -3.49
N ALA A 520 -33.74 33.65 -3.69
CA ALA A 520 -34.46 32.47 -3.22
C ALA A 520 -33.89 31.21 -3.93
N GLY A 521 -33.48 30.21 -3.15
CA GLY A 521 -32.80 29.00 -3.64
C GLY A 521 -31.33 28.94 -3.25
N ASP A 522 -30.70 30.07 -2.92
CA ASP A 522 -29.31 30.13 -2.48
C ASP A 522 -29.09 29.34 -1.19
N MET A 523 -27.98 28.58 -1.17
CA MET A 523 -27.45 27.96 0.03
C MET A 523 -26.27 28.79 0.53
N LEU A 524 -26.45 29.46 1.66
CA LEU A 524 -25.39 30.24 2.31
C LEU A 524 -24.55 29.33 3.20
N VAL A 525 -23.22 29.39 3.05
CA VAL A 525 -22.31 28.82 4.03
C VAL A 525 -21.74 29.94 4.90
N ILE A 526 -22.03 29.87 6.16
CA ILE A 526 -21.78 30.92 7.16
C ILE A 526 -20.75 30.39 8.16
N ASN A 527 -19.67 31.15 8.37
CA ASN A 527 -18.75 30.92 9.46
C ASN A 527 -19.21 31.65 10.69
N HIS A 528 -19.26 30.95 11.82
CA HIS A 528 -19.50 31.53 13.14
C HIS A 528 -18.18 31.57 13.91
N ALA A 529 -17.74 32.74 14.34
CA ALA A 529 -16.65 32.87 15.30
C ALA A 529 -17.28 32.80 16.71
N ASP A 530 -16.83 31.81 17.50
CA ASP A 530 -17.20 31.72 18.94
C ASP A 530 -16.52 32.82 19.74
#